data_35e3a37c8a88473b08a6ea00e1ab54bb
#
_entry.id   35e3a37c8a88473b08a6ea00e1ab54bb
#
_cell.length_a   1.000
_cell.length_b   1.000
_cell.length_c   1.000
_cell.angle_alpha   90.00
_cell.angle_beta   90.00
_cell.angle_gamma   90.00
#
_symmetry.space_group_name_H-M   'P 1'
#
loop_
_entity.id
_entity.type
_entity.pdbx_description
1 polymer ?
#
loop_
_entity_poly.entity_id
_entity_poly.type
_entity_poly.pdbx_seq_one_letter_code
_entity_poly.pdbx_strand_id
1 'polypeptide(L)' 'LIDNMVDHASDDELFAGGYLRGHLTLAVAELEGEGEHSADAVHSRVSQSLEKAISAGELSPPDQILVQGMWHNLYQ' A
#
# COMPACT_ATOMS: atom_id res chain seq x y z
N LEU A 1 -16.91 -23.27 7.16
CA LEU A 1 -17.09 -22.63 8.36
C LEU A 1 -16.05 -21.62 8.65
N ILE A 2 -15.50 -21.72 9.79
CA ILE A 2 -14.50 -20.76 10.18
C ILE A 2 -13.33 -20.72 9.28
N ASP A 3 -13.02 -21.83 8.69
CA ASP A 3 -11.93 -21.90 7.73
C ASP A 3 -12.11 -20.91 6.62
N ASN A 4 -13.35 -20.68 6.25
CA ASN A 4 -13.63 -19.77 5.17
C ASN A 4 -13.15 -18.37 5.48
N MET A 5 -13.19 -18.01 6.72
CA MET A 5 -12.77 -16.67 7.08
C MET A 5 -11.28 -16.51 6.93
N VAL A 6 -10.54 -17.55 7.21
CA VAL A 6 -9.10 -17.49 7.07
C VAL A 6 -8.71 -17.40 5.61
N ASP A 7 -9.49 -18.07 4.78
CA ASP A 7 -9.15 -18.16 3.36
C ASP A 7 -9.76 -17.07 2.52
N HIS A 8 -10.36 -16.09 3.16
CA HIS A 8 -11.04 -15.06 2.41
C HIS A 8 -10.11 -14.15 1.65
N ALA A 9 -8.88 -14.02 2.08
CA ALA A 9 -7.96 -13.18 1.37
C ALA A 9 -7.65 -13.84 0.04
N SER A 10 -8.03 -13.20 -1.04
CA SER A 10 -7.73 -13.69 -2.37
C SER A 10 -6.26 -13.44 -2.67
N ASP A 11 -5.76 -14.08 -3.72
CA ASP A 11 -4.39 -13.84 -4.16
C ASP A 11 -4.17 -12.37 -4.47
N ASP A 12 -5.19 -11.73 -5.03
CA ASP A 12 -5.11 -10.31 -5.34
C ASP A 12 -4.97 -9.47 -4.08
N GLU A 13 -5.71 -9.83 -3.04
CA GLU A 13 -5.62 -9.10 -1.79
C GLU A 13 -4.28 -9.30 -1.11
N LEU A 14 -3.75 -10.51 -1.17
CA LEU A 14 -2.43 -10.78 -0.63
C LEU A 14 -1.36 -10.02 -1.37
N PHE A 15 -1.48 -9.97 -2.68
CA PHE A 15 -0.56 -9.20 -3.50
C PHE A 15 -0.63 -7.72 -3.13
N ALA A 16 -1.83 -7.17 -3.07
CA ALA A 16 -1.99 -5.75 -2.79
C ALA A 16 -1.48 -5.39 -1.41
N GLY A 17 -1.74 -6.25 -0.42
CA GLY A 17 -1.27 -6.02 0.93
C GLY A 17 0.24 -6.03 1.02
N GLY A 18 0.88 -6.99 0.35
CA GLY A 18 2.33 -7.06 0.33
C GLY A 18 2.96 -5.89 -0.42
N TYR A 19 2.36 -5.53 -1.54
CA TYR A 19 2.82 -4.41 -2.34
C TYR A 19 2.75 -3.11 -1.52
N LEU A 20 1.63 -2.89 -0.87
CA LEU A 20 1.43 -1.69 -0.07
C LEU A 20 2.38 -1.66 1.12
N ARG A 21 2.57 -2.81 1.76
CA ARG A 21 3.49 -2.90 2.87
C ARG A 21 4.91 -2.54 2.46
N GLY A 22 5.31 -2.96 1.27
CA GLY A 22 6.63 -2.61 0.75
C GLY A 22 6.80 -1.12 0.59
N HIS A 23 5.80 -0.46 0.02
CA HIS A 23 5.84 0.98 -0.14
C HIS A 23 5.86 1.68 1.22
N LEU A 24 5.07 1.18 2.16
CA LEU A 24 5.00 1.78 3.48
C LEU A 24 6.35 1.65 4.21
N THR A 25 6.93 0.47 4.16
CA THR A 25 8.22 0.23 4.81
C THR A 25 9.30 1.14 4.23
N LEU A 26 9.32 1.27 2.91
CA LEU A 26 10.30 2.11 2.26
C LEU A 26 10.09 3.58 2.62
N ALA A 27 8.83 4.02 2.64
CA ALA A 27 8.53 5.40 2.99
C ALA A 27 8.98 5.73 4.41
N VAL A 28 8.71 4.82 5.34
CA VAL A 28 9.11 5.03 6.73
C VAL A 28 10.63 5.11 6.84
N ALA A 29 11.33 4.21 6.16
CA ALA A 29 12.78 4.20 6.20
C ALA A 29 13.36 5.49 5.63
N GLU A 30 12.80 5.97 4.52
CA GLU A 30 13.28 7.21 3.91
C GLU A 30 13.04 8.40 4.82
N LEU A 31 11.86 8.44 5.43
CA LEU A 31 11.52 9.56 6.31
C LEU A 31 12.35 9.56 7.57
N GLU A 32 12.65 8.39 8.11
CA GLU A 32 13.52 8.31 9.26
C GLU A 32 14.90 8.85 8.93
N GLY A 33 15.40 8.57 7.74
CA GLY A 33 16.66 9.11 7.30
C GLY A 33 16.65 10.62 7.16
N GLU A 34 15.46 11.19 6.93
CA GLU A 34 15.30 12.64 6.80
C GLU A 34 14.94 13.31 8.12
N GLY A 35 14.71 12.53 9.17
CA GLY A 35 14.34 13.08 10.45
C GLY A 35 12.86 13.40 10.58
N GLU A 36 12.04 12.89 9.67
CA GLU A 36 10.60 13.11 9.68
C GLU A 36 9.89 11.93 10.30
N HIS A 37 8.98 12.22 11.21
CA HIS A 37 8.27 11.14 11.92
C HIS A 37 6.77 11.33 11.97
N SER A 38 6.21 12.29 11.25
CA SER A 38 4.78 12.54 11.31
C SER A 38 4.02 11.55 10.44
N ALA A 39 2.79 11.24 10.86
CA ALA A 39 1.93 10.37 10.09
C ALA A 39 1.58 10.99 8.74
N ASP A 40 1.43 12.31 8.71
CA ASP A 40 1.13 13.00 7.46
C ASP A 40 2.27 12.85 6.44
N ALA A 41 3.51 12.89 6.92
CA ALA A 41 4.65 12.71 6.04
C ALA A 41 4.66 11.30 5.45
N VAL A 42 4.36 10.31 6.26
CA VAL A 42 4.28 8.92 5.80
C VAL A 42 3.19 8.78 4.75
N HIS A 43 2.02 9.33 5.04
CA HIS A 43 0.90 9.23 4.10
C HIS A 43 1.24 9.88 2.76
N SER A 44 1.81 11.06 2.81
CA SER A 44 2.21 11.77 1.61
C SER A 44 3.23 10.99 0.79
N ARG A 45 4.23 10.46 1.47
CA ARG A 45 5.30 9.74 0.79
C ARG A 45 4.79 8.46 0.14
N VAL A 46 3.94 7.71 0.84
CA VAL A 46 3.37 6.49 0.29
C VAL A 46 2.46 6.82 -0.88
N SER A 47 1.63 7.85 -0.75
CA SER A 47 0.73 8.25 -1.82
C SER A 47 1.51 8.62 -3.07
N GLN A 48 2.59 9.38 -2.93
CA GLN A 48 3.43 9.74 -4.07
C GLN A 48 4.07 8.51 -4.69
N SER A 49 4.53 7.59 -3.86
CA SER A 49 5.15 6.38 -4.33
C SER A 49 4.18 5.53 -5.13
N LEU A 50 2.95 5.41 -4.64
CA LEU A 50 1.91 4.66 -5.34
C LEU A 50 1.54 5.32 -6.67
N GLU A 51 1.40 6.64 -6.68
CA GLU A 51 1.10 7.35 -7.91
C GLU A 51 2.19 7.16 -8.96
N LYS A 52 3.43 7.18 -8.50
CA LYS A 52 4.56 6.99 -9.39
C LYS A 52 4.54 5.60 -10.00
N ALA A 53 4.27 4.59 -9.18
CA ALA A 53 4.19 3.22 -9.66
C ALA A 53 3.05 3.05 -10.66
N ILE A 54 1.92 3.67 -10.40
CA ILE A 54 0.78 3.60 -11.29
C ILE A 54 1.11 4.27 -12.62
N SER A 55 1.73 5.44 -12.56
CA SER A 55 2.12 6.17 -13.76
C SER A 55 3.15 5.42 -14.58
N ALA A 56 3.98 4.64 -13.91
CA ALA A 56 5.00 3.84 -14.59
C ALA A 56 4.42 2.57 -15.20
N GLY A 57 3.16 2.28 -14.94
CA GLY A 57 2.53 1.09 -15.49
C GLY A 57 2.85 -0.19 -14.75
N GLU A 58 3.25 -0.09 -13.50
CA GLU A 58 3.60 -1.27 -12.71
C GLU A 58 2.40 -2.08 -12.30
N LEU A 59 1.24 -1.47 -12.27
CA LEU A 59 0.02 -2.12 -11.84
C LEU A 59 -1.01 -2.12 -12.96
N SER A 60 -1.68 -3.25 -13.13
CA SER A 60 -2.81 -3.30 -14.05
C SER A 60 -3.98 -2.49 -13.45
N PRO A 61 -4.95 -2.07 -14.27
CA PRO A 61 -6.09 -1.30 -13.73
C PRO A 61 -6.78 -1.96 -12.54
N PRO A 62 -7.09 -3.26 -12.56
CA PRO A 62 -7.70 -3.89 -11.38
C PRO A 62 -6.80 -3.82 -10.15
N ASP A 63 -5.51 -4.00 -10.34
CA ASP A 63 -4.57 -3.94 -9.23
C ASP A 63 -4.47 -2.54 -8.66
N GLN A 64 -4.52 -1.53 -9.52
CA GLN A 64 -4.51 -0.14 -9.07
C GLN A 64 -5.68 0.14 -8.14
N ILE A 65 -6.86 -0.30 -8.53
CA ILE A 65 -8.06 -0.08 -7.73
C ILE A 65 -7.93 -0.79 -6.39
N LEU A 66 -7.42 -2.00 -6.42
CA LEU A 66 -7.29 -2.82 -5.23
C LEU A 66 -6.30 -2.20 -4.23
N VAL A 67 -5.15 -1.80 -4.72
CA VAL A 67 -4.11 -1.22 -3.88
C VAL A 67 -4.56 0.12 -3.31
N GLN A 68 -5.13 0.97 -4.15
CA GLN A 68 -5.61 2.27 -3.70
C GLN A 68 -6.73 2.15 -2.69
N GLY A 69 -7.65 1.22 -2.92
CA GLY A 69 -8.74 1.00 -1.99
C GLY A 69 -8.24 0.50 -0.65
N MET A 70 -7.29 -0.42 -0.67
CA MET A 70 -6.71 -0.95 0.54
C MET A 70 -5.96 0.14 1.31
N TRP A 71 -5.21 0.96 0.61
CA TRP A 71 -4.48 2.06 1.23
C TRP A 71 -5.44 3.05 1.88
N HIS A 72 -6.52 3.38 1.18
CA HIS A 72 -7.51 4.30 1.70
C HIS A 72 -8.14 3.74 2.99
N ASN A 73 -8.47 2.46 3.00
CA ASN A 73 -9.07 1.84 4.18
C ASN A 73 -8.10 1.81 5.36
N LEU A 74 -6.85 1.54 5.08
CA LEU A 74 -5.85 1.48 6.13
C LEU A 74 -5.65 2.82 6.81
N TYR A 75 -5.76 3.88 6.05
CA TYR A 75 -5.42 5.19 6.55
C TYR A 75 -6.59 5.93 7.17
N GLN A 76 -7.73 5.33 7.12
CA GLN A 76 -8.84 5.90 7.81
C GLN A 76 -8.81 5.52 9.27
#